data_c9c8b83240978b7a54f38293f316484f
#
_entry.id   c9c8b83240978b7a54f38293f316484f
#
_cell.length_a   1.000
_cell.length_b   1.000
_cell.length_c   1.000
_cell.angle_alpha   90.00
_cell.angle_beta   90.00
_cell.angle_gamma   90.00
#
_symmetry.space_group_name_H-M   'P 1'
#
loop_
_entity.id
_entity.type
_entity.pdbx_description
1 polymer ?
#
loop_
_entity_poly.entity_id
_entity_poly.type
_entity_poly.pdbx_seq_one_letter_code
_entity_poly.pdbx_strand_id
1 'polypeptide(L)'
;VPVDMPNDLPARPRGALLGSLDEVRNLEPVRIEDYPTVSAALEAVTVLKDHFRGEVAVRGNCDQAPFALAALLRGLEDWLLDLTQAEEAQIVRLLSYCTGLTGRFLELMAAAGADILSNGDSPAGPDVVSPGMYRTYAQPWEERVVEISRRLGKPYILHICGDARLILPDMIATGADGLEVDQKTDIPFAHVLMKNRTTFVGNLDPSGVLAGGTK
;
A
#
# COMPACT_ATOMS: atom_id res chain seq x y z
N VAL A 1 -14.17 1.98 -9.06
CA VAL A 1 -15.21 1.54 -8.10
C VAL A 1 -15.93 2.77 -7.58
N PRO A 2 -17.29 2.83 -7.61
CA PRO A 2 -18.02 3.90 -6.95
C PRO A 2 -17.72 3.92 -5.46
N VAL A 3 -17.56 5.10 -4.88
CA VAL A 3 -17.13 5.30 -3.50
C VAL A 3 -18.13 6.17 -2.76
N ASP A 4 -18.53 5.75 -1.58
CA ASP A 4 -19.24 6.61 -0.63
C ASP A 4 -18.23 7.45 0.16
N MET A 5 -18.48 8.75 0.24
CA MET A 5 -17.67 9.72 0.97
C MET A 5 -18.48 10.26 2.15
N PRO A 6 -18.69 9.49 3.25
CA PRO A 6 -19.39 9.99 4.42
C PRO A 6 -18.54 11.06 5.12
N ASN A 7 -19.20 12.11 5.65
CA ASN A 7 -18.52 13.29 6.20
C ASN A 7 -17.52 12.99 7.34
N ASP A 8 -17.80 11.92 8.11
CA ASP A 8 -17.03 11.61 9.35
C ASP A 8 -16.34 10.23 9.31
N LEU A 9 -16.28 9.59 8.14
CA LEU A 9 -15.72 8.25 8.00
C LEU A 9 -14.83 8.18 6.77
N PRO A 10 -13.87 7.25 6.73
CA PRO A 10 -13.08 6.99 5.53
C PRO A 10 -13.97 6.63 4.33
N ALA A 11 -13.49 6.97 3.13
CA ALA A 11 -14.11 6.59 1.88
C ALA A 11 -14.34 5.06 1.83
N ARG A 12 -15.52 4.64 1.37
CA ARG A 12 -15.87 3.22 1.29
C ARG A 12 -16.30 2.84 -0.12
N PRO A 13 -15.75 1.77 -0.72
CA PRO A 13 -16.24 1.28 -1.99
C PRO A 13 -17.69 0.77 -1.83
N ARG A 14 -18.55 1.07 -2.81
CA ARG A 14 -19.95 0.61 -2.83
C ARG A 14 -20.11 -0.86 -3.23
N GLY A 15 -19.02 -1.56 -3.45
CA GLY A 15 -18.97 -2.95 -3.86
C GLY A 15 -17.72 -3.26 -4.66
N ALA A 16 -17.58 -4.51 -5.05
CA ALA A 16 -16.50 -4.95 -5.93
C ALA A 16 -16.71 -4.43 -7.36
N LEU A 17 -15.63 -4.14 -8.07
CA LEU A 17 -15.66 -3.84 -9.50
C LEU A 17 -15.78 -5.12 -10.33
N LEU A 18 -15.11 -6.19 -9.86
CA LEU A 18 -15.01 -7.47 -10.55
C LEU A 18 -15.93 -8.49 -9.89
N GLY A 19 -16.87 -9.04 -10.63
CA GLY A 19 -17.70 -10.17 -10.22
C GLY A 19 -16.94 -11.50 -10.26
N SER A 20 -15.89 -11.60 -11.09
CA SER A 20 -14.99 -12.74 -11.19
C SER A 20 -13.62 -12.36 -11.69
N LEU A 21 -12.60 -13.21 -11.49
CA LEU A 21 -11.25 -13.01 -12.04
C LEU A 21 -11.21 -13.10 -13.57
N ASP A 22 -12.19 -13.72 -14.22
CA ASP A 22 -12.28 -13.73 -15.67
C ASP A 22 -12.49 -12.34 -16.29
N GLU A 23 -13.11 -11.44 -15.53
CA GLU A 23 -13.37 -10.07 -15.98
C GLU A 23 -12.11 -9.21 -16.04
N VAL A 24 -11.02 -9.63 -15.38
CA VAL A 24 -9.74 -8.90 -15.40
C VAL A 24 -9.22 -8.68 -16.81
N ARG A 25 -9.49 -9.63 -17.73
CA ARG A 25 -9.10 -9.52 -19.13
C ARG A 25 -9.80 -8.37 -19.88
N ASN A 26 -10.92 -7.90 -19.34
CA ASN A 26 -11.73 -6.81 -19.92
C ASN A 26 -11.40 -5.44 -19.29
N LEU A 27 -10.48 -5.40 -18.33
CA LEU A 27 -10.06 -4.13 -17.75
C LEU A 27 -9.24 -3.34 -18.77
N GLU A 28 -9.72 -2.15 -19.08
CA GLU A 28 -9.00 -1.21 -19.92
C GLU A 28 -7.89 -0.49 -19.16
N PRO A 29 -6.82 -0.07 -19.83
CA PRO A 29 -5.82 0.80 -19.23
C PRO A 29 -6.47 2.09 -18.72
N VAL A 30 -6.26 2.40 -17.45
CA VAL A 30 -6.84 3.58 -16.81
C VAL A 30 -5.77 4.67 -16.68
N ARG A 31 -6.10 5.87 -17.10
CA ARG A 31 -5.31 7.07 -16.82
C ARG A 31 -5.74 7.63 -15.47
N ILE A 32 -5.06 7.22 -14.41
CA ILE A 32 -5.42 7.59 -13.05
C ILE A 32 -5.27 9.10 -12.79
N GLU A 33 -4.41 9.78 -13.53
CA GLU A 33 -4.23 11.23 -13.51
C GLU A 33 -5.47 12.01 -13.94
N ASP A 34 -6.40 11.41 -14.66
CA ASP A 34 -7.63 12.07 -15.10
C ASP A 34 -8.70 12.11 -13.98
N TYR A 35 -8.45 11.46 -12.85
CA TYR A 35 -9.37 11.49 -11.71
C TYR A 35 -9.09 12.67 -10.78
N PRO A 36 -10.13 13.46 -10.44
CA PRO A 36 -9.96 14.67 -9.61
C PRO A 36 -9.26 14.43 -8.27
N THR A 37 -9.50 13.27 -7.64
CA THR A 37 -8.85 12.89 -6.36
C THR A 37 -7.35 12.69 -6.51
N VAL A 38 -6.92 12.07 -7.62
CA VAL A 38 -5.50 11.89 -7.92
C VAL A 38 -4.86 13.24 -8.26
N SER A 39 -5.50 14.04 -9.12
CA SER A 39 -5.01 15.39 -9.48
C SER A 39 -4.85 16.27 -8.23
N ALA A 40 -5.83 16.25 -7.30
CA ALA A 40 -5.74 17.01 -6.05
C ALA A 40 -4.59 16.53 -5.15
N ALA A 41 -4.33 15.22 -5.09
CA ALA A 41 -3.21 14.67 -4.33
C ALA A 41 -1.85 15.09 -4.92
N LEU A 42 -1.72 15.10 -6.24
CA LEU A 42 -0.51 15.57 -6.92
C LEU A 42 -0.28 17.07 -6.71
N GLU A 43 -1.33 17.87 -6.82
CA GLU A 43 -1.28 19.32 -6.52
C GLU A 43 -0.87 19.57 -5.08
N ALA A 44 -1.42 18.84 -4.12
CA ALA A 44 -1.05 18.96 -2.71
C ALA A 44 0.45 18.71 -2.47
N VAL A 45 1.03 17.68 -3.12
CA VAL A 45 2.49 17.43 -3.05
C VAL A 45 3.26 18.62 -3.60
N THR A 46 2.88 19.13 -4.77
CA THR A 46 3.55 20.31 -5.38
C THR A 46 3.48 21.52 -4.48
N VAL A 47 2.30 21.84 -3.94
CA VAL A 47 2.12 22.98 -3.01
C VAL A 47 2.97 22.84 -1.76
N LEU A 48 3.02 21.63 -1.16
CA LEU A 48 3.87 21.37 0.02
C LEU A 48 5.35 21.52 -0.31
N LYS A 49 5.80 21.04 -1.46
CA LYS A 49 7.20 21.20 -1.89
C LYS A 49 7.59 22.65 -2.08
N ASP A 50 6.73 23.44 -2.70
CA ASP A 50 6.94 24.86 -2.93
C ASP A 50 6.93 25.64 -1.62
N HIS A 51 6.04 25.26 -0.69
CA HIS A 51 5.94 25.92 0.62
C HIS A 51 7.17 25.67 1.49
N PHE A 52 7.57 24.40 1.64
CA PHE A 52 8.65 24.03 2.55
C PHE A 52 10.06 24.13 1.93
N ARG A 53 10.17 24.26 0.61
CA ARG A 53 11.45 24.53 -0.11
C ARG A 53 12.61 23.61 0.31
N GLY A 54 12.30 22.37 0.68
CA GLY A 54 13.31 21.38 1.09
C GLY A 54 13.63 21.36 2.60
N GLU A 55 12.98 22.20 3.42
CA GLU A 55 13.15 22.17 4.89
C GLU A 55 12.61 20.89 5.52
N VAL A 56 11.59 20.27 4.89
CA VAL A 56 11.01 18.99 5.30
C VAL A 56 10.85 18.06 4.12
N ALA A 57 10.93 16.76 4.36
CA ALA A 57 10.61 15.75 3.36
C ALA A 57 9.09 15.64 3.15
N VAL A 58 8.65 15.66 1.90
CA VAL A 58 7.24 15.47 1.52
C VAL A 58 7.04 14.02 1.10
N ARG A 59 6.19 13.29 1.81
CA ARG A 59 5.82 11.90 1.51
C ARG A 59 4.64 11.87 0.54
N GLY A 60 4.84 11.27 -0.62
CA GLY A 60 3.78 10.91 -1.57
C GLY A 60 3.18 9.56 -1.17
N ASN A 61 2.00 9.59 -0.57
CA ASN A 61 1.26 8.37 -0.25
C ASN A 61 0.42 7.97 -1.48
N CYS A 62 0.71 6.81 -2.06
CA CYS A 62 0.00 6.24 -3.21
C CYS A 62 -1.06 5.21 -2.79
N ASP A 63 -1.45 5.24 -1.52
CA ASP A 63 -2.45 4.43 -0.84
C ASP A 63 -2.28 2.92 -1.05
N GLN A 64 -3.01 2.27 -1.96
CA GLN A 64 -3.06 0.82 -2.01
C GLN A 64 -1.86 0.19 -2.75
N ALA A 65 -1.15 -0.71 -2.08
CA ALA A 65 -0.24 -1.65 -2.72
C ALA A 65 -1.01 -2.73 -3.50
N PRO A 66 -0.34 -3.54 -4.33
CA PRO A 66 -1.04 -4.40 -5.30
C PRO A 66 -2.03 -5.39 -4.72
N PHE A 67 -1.73 -6.02 -3.58
CA PHE A 67 -2.63 -7.00 -2.96
C PHE A 67 -3.88 -6.32 -2.39
N ALA A 68 -3.73 -5.20 -1.70
CA ALA A 68 -4.84 -4.41 -1.18
C ALA A 68 -5.72 -3.85 -2.31
N LEU A 69 -5.11 -3.39 -3.40
CA LEU A 69 -5.85 -2.93 -4.57
C LEU A 69 -6.64 -4.07 -5.24
N ALA A 70 -6.06 -5.26 -5.34
CA ALA A 70 -6.76 -6.45 -5.84
C ALA A 70 -7.96 -6.80 -4.95
N ALA A 71 -7.78 -6.75 -3.63
CA ALA A 71 -8.86 -6.97 -2.65
C ALA A 71 -9.97 -5.92 -2.78
N LEU A 72 -9.66 -4.65 -3.07
CA LEU A 72 -10.65 -3.61 -3.32
C LEU A 72 -11.41 -3.82 -4.64
N LEU A 73 -10.73 -4.24 -5.69
CA LEU A 73 -11.36 -4.45 -7.00
C LEU A 73 -12.26 -5.69 -7.02
N ARG A 74 -11.85 -6.77 -6.38
CA ARG A 74 -12.55 -8.05 -6.36
C ARG A 74 -13.55 -8.20 -5.21
N GLY A 75 -13.40 -7.39 -4.15
CA GLY A 75 -14.02 -7.61 -2.84
C GLY A 75 -13.17 -8.56 -1.99
N LEU A 76 -12.93 -8.19 -0.73
CA LEU A 76 -11.97 -8.89 0.13
C LEU A 76 -12.31 -10.38 0.30
N GLU A 77 -13.58 -10.70 0.58
CA GLU A 77 -14.02 -12.07 0.82
C GLU A 77 -13.80 -12.95 -0.42
N ASP A 78 -14.26 -12.49 -1.58
CA ASP A 78 -14.10 -13.19 -2.84
C ASP A 78 -12.64 -13.30 -3.26
N TRP A 79 -11.84 -12.25 -3.01
CA TRP A 79 -10.40 -12.28 -3.25
C TRP A 79 -9.69 -13.37 -2.44
N LEU A 80 -10.02 -13.49 -1.16
CA LEU A 80 -9.47 -14.54 -0.30
C LEU A 80 -9.87 -15.95 -0.74
N LEU A 81 -11.08 -16.13 -1.24
CA LEU A 81 -11.53 -17.39 -1.83
C LEU A 81 -10.77 -17.69 -3.12
N ASP A 82 -10.63 -16.70 -3.99
CA ASP A 82 -9.90 -16.85 -5.25
C ASP A 82 -8.44 -17.30 -5.03
N LEU A 83 -7.74 -16.78 -3.99
CA LEU A 83 -6.38 -17.20 -3.66
C LEU A 83 -6.23 -18.70 -3.37
N THR A 84 -7.32 -19.39 -3.03
CA THR A 84 -7.34 -20.83 -2.72
C THR A 84 -7.98 -21.69 -3.80
N GLN A 85 -8.75 -21.11 -4.71
CA GLN A 85 -9.61 -21.84 -5.64
C GLN A 85 -9.36 -21.52 -7.12
N ALA A 86 -8.87 -20.31 -7.40
CA ALA A 86 -8.66 -19.87 -8.78
C ALA A 86 -7.33 -20.39 -9.36
N GLU A 87 -7.25 -20.35 -10.67
CA GLU A 87 -5.99 -20.64 -11.35
C GLU A 87 -4.97 -19.52 -11.10
N GLU A 88 -3.73 -19.89 -10.85
CA GLU A 88 -2.63 -18.97 -10.59
C GLU A 88 -2.51 -17.86 -11.66
N ALA A 89 -2.72 -18.22 -12.92
CA ALA A 89 -2.66 -17.26 -14.03
C ALA A 89 -3.69 -16.14 -13.93
N GLN A 90 -4.87 -16.38 -13.33
CA GLN A 90 -5.89 -15.37 -13.12
C GLN A 90 -5.50 -14.43 -11.99
N ILE A 91 -4.99 -14.98 -10.87
CA ILE A 91 -4.46 -14.22 -9.72
C ILE A 91 -3.32 -13.31 -10.18
N VAL A 92 -2.33 -13.88 -10.88
CA VAL A 92 -1.16 -13.14 -11.42
C VAL A 92 -1.61 -12.00 -12.34
N ARG A 93 -2.64 -12.21 -13.17
CA ARG A 93 -3.16 -11.17 -14.07
C ARG A 93 -3.73 -9.98 -13.29
N LEU A 94 -4.54 -10.23 -12.25
CA LEU A 94 -5.09 -9.15 -11.42
C LEU A 94 -3.99 -8.40 -10.67
N LEU A 95 -3.07 -9.12 -10.01
CA LEU A 95 -1.96 -8.51 -9.29
C LEU A 95 -1.02 -7.71 -10.23
N SER A 96 -0.78 -8.20 -11.45
CA SER A 96 -0.02 -7.47 -12.46
C SER A 96 -0.71 -6.17 -12.88
N TYR A 97 -2.04 -6.20 -13.09
CA TYR A 97 -2.82 -5.00 -13.38
C TYR A 97 -2.76 -3.99 -12.24
N CYS A 98 -2.95 -4.44 -11.00
CA CYS A 98 -2.85 -3.60 -9.81
C CYS A 98 -1.45 -2.99 -9.65
N THR A 99 -0.40 -3.78 -9.88
CA THR A 99 0.99 -3.29 -9.83
C THR A 99 1.23 -2.19 -10.87
N GLY A 100 0.65 -2.32 -12.06
CA GLY A 100 0.72 -1.27 -13.09
C GLY A 100 0.09 0.05 -12.64
N LEU A 101 -1.09 -0.01 -12.01
CA LEU A 101 -1.78 1.19 -11.48
C LEU A 101 -1.02 1.82 -10.31
N THR A 102 -0.59 0.99 -9.35
CA THR A 102 0.23 1.45 -8.21
C THR A 102 1.52 2.09 -8.70
N GLY A 103 2.22 1.43 -9.63
CA GLY A 103 3.45 1.97 -10.23
C GLY A 103 3.23 3.30 -10.93
N ARG A 104 2.14 3.45 -11.69
CA ARG A 104 1.80 4.73 -12.31
C ARG A 104 1.57 5.83 -11.28
N PHE A 105 0.92 5.53 -10.16
CA PHE A 105 0.71 6.51 -9.11
C PHE A 105 2.03 6.94 -8.45
N LEU A 106 2.94 5.99 -8.20
CA LEU A 106 4.30 6.30 -7.73
C LEU A 106 5.04 7.24 -8.69
N GLU A 107 4.99 6.98 -10.00
CA GLU A 107 5.59 7.84 -11.01
C GLU A 107 5.05 9.28 -10.96
N LEU A 108 3.72 9.42 -10.86
CA LEU A 108 3.06 10.72 -10.80
C LEU A 108 3.44 11.48 -9.52
N MET A 109 3.45 10.81 -8.35
CA MET A 109 3.86 11.43 -7.09
C MET A 109 5.33 11.84 -7.10
N ALA A 110 6.21 11.02 -7.66
CA ALA A 110 7.61 11.38 -7.83
C ALA A 110 7.79 12.60 -8.75
N ALA A 111 7.03 12.66 -9.86
CA ALA A 111 7.03 13.79 -10.78
C ALA A 111 6.47 15.07 -10.15
N ALA A 112 5.48 14.97 -9.26
CA ALA A 112 4.94 16.07 -8.47
C ALA A 112 5.92 16.61 -7.41
N GLY A 113 7.05 15.91 -7.19
CA GLY A 113 8.13 16.35 -6.32
C GLY A 113 8.20 15.64 -4.96
N ALA A 114 7.44 14.56 -4.73
CA ALA A 114 7.56 13.80 -3.49
C ALA A 114 9.01 13.35 -3.25
N ASP A 115 9.47 13.44 -2.00
CA ASP A 115 10.80 13.00 -1.58
C ASP A 115 10.83 11.52 -1.22
N ILE A 116 9.72 11.01 -0.70
CA ILE A 116 9.52 9.63 -0.25
C ILE A 116 8.21 9.13 -0.85
N LEU A 117 8.17 7.88 -1.29
CA LEU A 117 6.94 7.22 -1.76
C LEU A 117 6.49 6.17 -0.78
N SER A 118 5.18 5.90 -0.72
CA SER A 118 4.65 4.89 0.19
C SER A 118 3.34 4.29 -0.27
N ASN A 119 3.08 3.06 0.18
CA ASN A 119 1.80 2.37 0.04
C ASN A 119 1.44 1.60 1.32
N GLY A 120 0.16 1.29 1.47
CA GLY A 120 -0.34 0.34 2.45
C GLY A 120 -0.82 -0.95 1.80
N ASP A 121 -0.50 -2.09 2.41
CA ASP A 121 -0.97 -3.42 1.98
C ASP A 121 -1.63 -4.21 3.12
N SER A 122 -2.44 -3.52 3.92
CA SER A 122 -3.02 -4.06 5.17
C SER A 122 -3.77 -5.40 5.01
N PRO A 123 -4.52 -5.67 3.91
CA PRO A 123 -5.13 -6.98 3.69
C PRO A 123 -4.14 -8.12 3.50
N ALA A 124 -2.86 -7.84 3.24
CA ALA A 124 -1.79 -8.84 3.16
C ALA A 124 -1.22 -9.21 4.54
N GLY A 125 -1.67 -8.54 5.61
CA GLY A 125 -1.20 -8.77 6.98
C GLY A 125 -1.68 -10.08 7.60
N PRO A 126 -1.00 -10.54 8.68
CA PRO A 126 -1.29 -11.81 9.35
C PRO A 126 -2.67 -11.90 10.00
N ASP A 127 -3.34 -10.76 10.21
CA ASP A 127 -4.73 -10.73 10.69
C ASP A 127 -5.72 -11.22 9.61
N VAL A 128 -5.30 -11.28 8.34
CA VAL A 128 -6.16 -11.62 7.18
C VAL A 128 -5.64 -12.84 6.43
N VAL A 129 -4.35 -12.92 6.13
CA VAL A 129 -3.74 -14.03 5.37
C VAL A 129 -2.60 -14.70 6.15
N SER A 130 -2.33 -15.96 5.83
CA SER A 130 -1.20 -16.66 6.43
C SER A 130 0.14 -16.11 5.92
N PRO A 131 1.25 -16.28 6.68
CA PRO A 131 2.58 -15.90 6.18
C PRO A 131 2.98 -16.61 4.87
N GLY A 132 2.46 -17.83 4.64
CA GLY A 132 2.64 -18.54 3.37
C GLY A 132 1.96 -17.83 2.21
N MET A 133 0.72 -17.38 2.40
CA MET A 133 -0.02 -16.61 1.39
C MET A 133 0.63 -15.25 1.14
N TYR A 134 1.11 -14.57 2.19
CA TYR A 134 1.86 -13.33 2.05
C TYR A 134 3.06 -13.51 1.11
N ARG A 135 3.92 -14.51 1.37
CA ARG A 135 5.10 -14.82 0.54
C ARG A 135 4.74 -15.16 -0.91
N THR A 136 3.59 -15.78 -1.14
CA THR A 136 3.19 -16.20 -2.48
C THR A 136 2.51 -15.07 -3.26
N TYR A 137 1.61 -14.32 -2.62
CA TYR A 137 0.66 -13.44 -3.32
C TYR A 137 0.84 -11.95 -3.05
N ALA A 138 1.59 -11.54 -2.01
CA ALA A 138 1.83 -10.13 -1.72
C ALA A 138 3.30 -9.74 -1.92
N GLN A 139 4.21 -10.38 -1.22
CA GLN A 139 5.64 -10.03 -1.22
C GLN A 139 6.24 -9.85 -2.62
N PRO A 140 6.04 -10.76 -3.63
CA PRO A 140 6.66 -10.59 -4.95
C PRO A 140 6.18 -9.34 -5.70
N TRP A 141 4.99 -8.85 -5.38
CA TRP A 141 4.41 -7.66 -5.99
C TRP A 141 4.84 -6.38 -5.26
N GLU A 142 4.99 -6.45 -3.95
CA GLU A 142 5.63 -5.40 -3.15
C GLU A 142 7.08 -5.18 -3.58
N GLU A 143 7.86 -6.24 -3.82
CA GLU A 143 9.22 -6.17 -4.39
C GLU A 143 9.25 -5.42 -5.73
N ARG A 144 8.25 -5.65 -6.60
CA ARG A 144 8.14 -4.91 -7.87
C ARG A 144 7.84 -3.43 -7.66
N VAL A 145 7.00 -3.10 -6.67
CA VAL A 145 6.70 -1.71 -6.31
C VAL A 145 7.94 -1.01 -5.75
N VAL A 146 8.69 -1.68 -4.88
CA VAL A 146 10.00 -1.20 -4.37
C VAL A 146 10.95 -0.93 -5.53
N GLU A 147 11.03 -1.84 -6.51
CA GLU A 147 11.90 -1.65 -7.68
C GLU A 147 11.47 -0.47 -8.55
N ILE A 148 10.17 -0.22 -8.69
CA ILE A 148 9.66 0.98 -9.38
C ILE A 148 10.14 2.24 -8.65
N SER A 149 9.97 2.32 -7.32
CA SER A 149 10.41 3.47 -6.53
C SER A 149 11.93 3.68 -6.62
N ARG A 150 12.71 2.59 -6.59
CA ARG A 150 14.16 2.63 -6.75
C ARG A 150 14.58 3.21 -8.10
N ARG A 151 13.90 2.81 -9.21
CA ARG A 151 14.16 3.39 -10.54
C ARG A 151 13.82 4.88 -10.62
N LEU A 152 12.85 5.34 -9.83
CA LEU A 152 12.51 6.76 -9.70
C LEU A 152 13.50 7.54 -8.81
N GLY A 153 14.46 6.86 -8.18
CA GLY A 153 15.42 7.46 -7.26
C GLY A 153 14.79 7.93 -5.96
N LYS A 154 13.69 7.30 -5.52
CA LYS A 154 12.94 7.68 -4.32
C LYS A 154 12.98 6.57 -3.28
N PRO A 155 13.22 6.89 -1.99
CA PRO A 155 13.00 5.95 -0.90
C PRO A 155 11.53 5.51 -0.84
N TYR A 156 11.32 4.24 -0.47
CA TYR A 156 9.98 3.66 -0.40
C TYR A 156 9.66 3.14 1.02
N ILE A 157 8.47 3.47 1.50
CA ILE A 157 7.94 3.00 2.77
C ILE A 157 6.74 2.09 2.53
N LEU A 158 6.80 0.85 3.04
CA LEU A 158 5.70 -0.10 3.05
C LEU A 158 5.00 -0.07 4.41
N HIS A 159 3.66 -0.06 4.40
CA HIS A 159 2.83 -0.19 5.60
C HIS A 159 1.95 -1.43 5.54
N ILE A 160 1.92 -2.20 6.61
CA ILE A 160 0.93 -3.26 6.86
C ILE A 160 0.40 -3.09 8.28
N CYS A 161 -0.93 -2.93 8.41
CA CYS A 161 -1.59 -2.84 9.72
C CYS A 161 -1.54 -4.17 10.47
N GLY A 162 -1.67 -4.09 11.80
CA GLY A 162 -1.78 -5.24 12.67
C GLY A 162 -0.43 -5.77 13.18
N ASP A 163 -0.46 -6.93 13.80
CA ASP A 163 0.76 -7.56 14.32
C ASP A 163 1.56 -8.23 13.21
N ALA A 164 2.53 -7.51 12.69
CA ALA A 164 3.35 -7.96 11.57
C ALA A 164 4.47 -8.96 11.95
N ARG A 165 4.61 -9.37 13.22
CA ARG A 165 5.74 -10.22 13.68
C ARG A 165 5.97 -11.45 12.83
N LEU A 166 4.92 -12.10 12.35
CA LEU A 166 5.00 -13.34 11.56
C LEU A 166 5.52 -13.14 10.12
N ILE A 167 5.40 -11.93 9.58
CA ILE A 167 5.82 -11.59 8.22
C ILE A 167 6.92 -10.53 8.17
N LEU A 168 7.32 -9.96 9.30
CA LEU A 168 8.31 -8.88 9.35
C LEU A 168 9.63 -9.22 8.66
N PRO A 169 10.19 -10.46 8.79
CA PRO A 169 11.36 -10.86 8.01
C PRO A 169 11.14 -10.81 6.50
N ASP A 170 9.95 -11.20 6.05
CA ASP A 170 9.56 -11.21 4.64
C ASP A 170 9.33 -9.76 4.13
N MET A 171 8.70 -8.90 4.94
CA MET A 171 8.57 -7.46 4.64
C MET A 171 9.95 -6.79 4.49
N ILE A 172 10.90 -7.10 5.37
CA ILE A 172 12.29 -6.62 5.25
C ILE A 172 12.93 -7.12 3.95
N ALA A 173 12.65 -8.36 3.54
CA ALA A 173 13.19 -8.96 2.33
C ALA A 173 12.67 -8.30 1.04
N THR A 174 11.53 -7.59 1.07
CA THR A 174 11.06 -6.79 -0.08
C THR A 174 12.06 -5.73 -0.53
N GLY A 175 12.97 -5.33 0.37
CA GLY A 175 13.95 -4.28 0.12
C GLY A 175 13.39 -2.86 0.22
N ALA A 176 12.23 -2.68 0.86
CA ALA A 176 11.70 -1.36 1.20
C ALA A 176 12.68 -0.60 2.11
N ASP A 177 12.88 0.70 1.86
CA ASP A 177 13.79 1.56 2.61
C ASP A 177 13.27 1.84 4.02
N GLY A 178 11.94 1.79 4.20
CA GLY A 178 11.29 1.91 5.50
C GLY A 178 10.09 0.99 5.61
N LEU A 179 9.82 0.53 6.84
CA LEU A 179 8.59 -0.18 7.18
C LEU A 179 7.85 0.62 8.24
N GLU A 180 6.62 1.00 7.90
CA GLU A 180 5.71 1.66 8.84
C GLU A 180 4.94 0.59 9.60
N VAL A 181 5.34 0.40 10.86
CA VAL A 181 4.93 -0.73 11.68
C VAL A 181 3.80 -0.29 12.62
N ASP A 182 2.71 -1.07 12.64
CA ASP A 182 1.55 -0.84 13.50
C ASP A 182 1.89 -0.99 15.00
N GLN A 183 1.13 -0.29 15.87
CA GLN A 183 1.33 -0.33 17.33
C GLN A 183 1.14 -1.73 17.93
N LYS A 184 0.48 -2.65 17.24
CA LYS A 184 0.33 -4.05 17.68
C LYS A 184 1.61 -4.86 17.56
N THR A 185 2.57 -4.41 16.76
CA THR A 185 3.86 -5.07 16.61
C THR A 185 4.82 -4.63 17.72
N ASP A 186 5.39 -5.59 18.42
CA ASP A 186 6.34 -5.35 19.52
C ASP A 186 7.59 -4.61 19.04
N ILE A 187 7.87 -3.42 19.63
CA ILE A 187 8.99 -2.56 19.23
C ILE A 187 10.36 -3.23 19.45
N PRO A 188 10.68 -3.83 20.62
CA PRO A 188 11.93 -4.55 20.82
C PRO A 188 12.16 -5.63 19.76
N PHE A 189 11.14 -6.42 19.44
CA PHE A 189 11.22 -7.44 18.39
C PHE A 189 11.50 -6.82 17.02
N ALA A 190 10.73 -5.80 16.63
CA ALA A 190 10.91 -5.12 15.35
C ALA A 190 12.32 -4.49 15.26
N HIS A 191 12.78 -3.82 16.31
CA HIS A 191 14.11 -3.20 16.34
C HIS A 191 15.23 -4.20 16.07
N VAL A 192 15.19 -5.37 16.72
CA VAL A 192 16.22 -6.41 16.53
C VAL A 192 16.30 -6.85 15.06
N LEU A 193 15.18 -7.02 14.39
CA LEU A 193 15.13 -7.49 13.01
C LEU A 193 15.46 -6.39 11.99
N MET A 194 15.00 -5.17 12.23
CA MET A 194 15.10 -4.06 11.27
C MET A 194 16.43 -3.32 11.35
N LYS A 195 17.11 -3.35 12.52
CA LYS A 195 18.37 -2.63 12.75
C LYS A 195 19.39 -2.89 11.65
N ASN A 196 19.89 -1.81 11.04
CA ASN A 196 20.85 -1.82 9.93
C ASN A 196 20.35 -2.48 8.63
N ARG A 197 19.06 -2.73 8.51
CA ARG A 197 18.45 -3.35 7.31
C ARG A 197 17.42 -2.47 6.64
N THR A 198 16.54 -1.84 7.42
CA THR A 198 15.49 -0.95 6.94
C THR A 198 15.12 0.07 8.02
N THR A 199 14.53 1.19 7.64
CA THR A 199 14.11 2.22 8.59
C THR A 199 12.81 1.83 9.29
N PHE A 200 12.80 1.92 10.63
CA PHE A 200 11.58 1.79 11.42
C PHE A 200 10.78 3.11 11.39
N VAL A 201 9.50 3.05 11.01
CA VAL A 201 8.55 4.16 11.06
C VAL A 201 7.37 3.74 11.94
N GLY A 202 6.94 4.60 12.85
CA GLY A 202 5.84 4.30 13.80
C GLY A 202 6.37 4.20 15.22
N ASN A 203 5.65 3.64 16.20
CA ASN A 203 4.33 3.02 16.09
C ASN A 203 3.43 3.51 17.24
N LEU A 204 3.04 4.76 17.17
CA LEU A 204 2.11 5.32 18.14
C LEU A 204 0.69 4.79 17.89
N ASP A 205 0.01 4.41 18.97
CA ASP A 205 -1.40 3.99 18.91
C ASP A 205 -2.28 5.19 18.53
N PRO A 206 -2.89 5.19 17.32
CA PRO A 206 -3.69 6.31 16.86
C PRO A 206 -4.98 6.50 17.65
N SER A 207 -5.55 5.43 18.17
CA SER A 207 -6.84 5.46 18.88
C SER A 207 -6.65 5.64 20.38
N GLY A 208 -5.78 4.84 21.01
CA GLY A 208 -5.57 4.85 22.45
C GLY A 208 -4.74 6.04 22.92
N VAL A 209 -3.68 6.40 22.17
CA VAL A 209 -2.75 7.46 22.56
C VAL A 209 -3.08 8.80 21.89
N LEU A 210 -3.22 8.82 20.56
CA LEU A 210 -3.38 10.11 19.84
C LEU A 210 -4.80 10.66 19.97
N ALA A 211 -5.84 9.82 19.85
CA ALA A 211 -7.22 10.26 19.94
C ALA A 211 -7.75 10.27 21.39
N GLY A 212 -7.38 9.26 22.20
CA GLY A 212 -7.91 9.05 23.56
C GLY A 212 -6.97 9.46 24.69
N GLY A 213 -5.74 9.81 24.41
CA GLY A 213 -4.74 10.23 25.41
C GLY A 213 -4.97 11.61 25.97
N THR A 214 -4.55 11.85 27.21
CA THR A 214 -4.48 13.20 27.81
C THR A 214 -3.21 13.91 27.35
N LYS A 215 -3.31 15.25 27.26
CA LYS A 215 -2.15 16.14 26.99
C LYS A 215 -1.15 16.09 28.13
#